data_6ce41bb606fae463c3f5afa2ddc74712
#
_entry.id   6ce41bb606fae463c3f5afa2ddc74712
#
_cell.length_a   1.000
_cell.length_b   1.000
_cell.length_c   1.000
_cell.angle_alpha   90.00
_cell.angle_beta   90.00
_cell.angle_gamma   90.00
#
_symmetry.space_group_name_H-M   'P 1'
#
loop_
_entity.id
_entity.type
_entity.pdbx_description
1 polymer ?
#
loop_
_entity_poly.entity_id
_entity_poly.type
_entity_poly.pdbx_seq_one_letter_code
_entity_poly.pdbx_strand_id
1 'polypeptide(L)'
;MANHFTYTKGIVHKTVLHDAIVETATSSAISIAGVRGVGIQITATGITTRSTVLTITVSMDGGTTYQAYSRLVSNSANTNAQGLTRVASVTQGATGTTIFWLDPTTLAGLTHFKAVATITDSGTPAGTVTVTAVKTY
;
A
#
# COMPACT_ATOMS: atom_id res chain seq x y z
N MET A 1 -18.79 5.04 38.74
CA MET A 1 -19.11 4.55 37.36
C MET A 1 -17.96 4.83 36.44
N ALA A 2 -17.23 3.82 36.08
CA ALA A 2 -16.21 3.98 35.04
C ALA A 2 -16.91 4.30 33.75
N ASN A 3 -16.67 5.48 33.19
CA ASN A 3 -16.98 5.73 31.81
C ASN A 3 -16.10 4.79 30.98
N HIS A 4 -16.64 3.65 30.66
CA HIS A 4 -16.09 2.85 29.61
C HIS A 4 -16.24 3.66 28.31
N PHE A 5 -15.28 4.52 28.03
CA PHE A 5 -14.97 4.77 26.66
C PHE A 5 -14.48 3.42 26.12
N THR A 6 -15.41 2.63 25.66
CA THR A 6 -15.08 1.59 24.75
C THR A 6 -14.48 2.34 23.57
N TYR A 7 -13.16 2.45 23.52
CA TYR A 7 -12.49 2.61 22.27
C TYR A 7 -12.98 1.42 21.44
N THR A 8 -13.99 1.64 20.69
CA THR A 8 -14.26 0.78 19.55
C THR A 8 -12.98 0.90 18.75
N LYS A 9 -12.05 -0.03 18.96
CA LYS A 9 -10.92 -0.22 18.06
C LYS A 9 -11.56 -0.17 16.71
N GLY A 10 -11.29 0.88 15.94
CA GLY A 10 -11.95 1.08 14.66
C GLY A 10 -11.91 -0.25 13.93
N ILE A 11 -13.03 -0.68 13.38
CA ILE A 11 -13.13 -1.99 12.76
C ILE A 11 -12.00 -2.11 11.75
N VAL A 12 -11.10 -3.04 11.99
CA VAL A 12 -9.95 -3.28 11.13
C VAL A 12 -10.34 -4.36 10.13
N HIS A 13 -10.40 -4.00 8.87
CA HIS A 13 -10.64 -4.94 7.78
C HIS A 13 -9.34 -5.25 7.04
N LYS A 14 -8.95 -6.51 7.05
CA LYS A 14 -7.85 -7.05 6.28
C LYS A 14 -8.37 -7.62 4.96
N THR A 15 -7.77 -7.20 3.85
CA THR A 15 -8.08 -7.70 2.52
C THR A 15 -6.79 -8.12 1.82
N VAL A 16 -6.71 -9.35 1.35
CA VAL A 16 -5.58 -9.79 0.51
C VAL A 16 -5.81 -9.26 -0.91
N LEU A 17 -4.89 -8.46 -1.40
CA LEU A 17 -4.92 -7.87 -2.73
C LEU A 17 -4.25 -8.77 -3.76
N HIS A 18 -3.12 -9.36 -3.38
CA HIS A 18 -2.36 -10.33 -4.17
C HIS A 18 -1.91 -11.45 -3.25
N ASP A 19 -2.21 -12.68 -3.59
CA ASP A 19 -1.86 -13.85 -2.79
C ASP A 19 -0.77 -14.66 -3.49
N ALA A 20 0.40 -14.70 -2.87
CA ALA A 20 1.54 -15.52 -3.29
C ALA A 20 1.83 -15.41 -4.81
N ILE A 21 1.79 -14.19 -5.35
CA ILE A 21 2.01 -13.96 -6.79
C ILE A 21 3.48 -14.13 -7.16
N VAL A 22 3.69 -14.52 -8.41
CA VAL A 22 5.00 -14.68 -9.04
C VAL A 22 5.13 -13.85 -10.32
N GLU A 23 4.08 -13.16 -10.70
CA GLU A 23 3.99 -12.34 -11.91
C GLU A 23 3.37 -10.98 -11.59
N THR A 24 3.63 -10.01 -12.46
CA THR A 24 3.02 -8.68 -12.37
C THR A 24 1.49 -8.77 -12.37
N ALA A 25 0.86 -8.12 -11.41
CA ALA A 25 -0.58 -8.17 -11.23
C ALA A 25 -1.14 -6.83 -10.75
N THR A 26 -2.39 -6.57 -11.12
CA THR A 26 -3.19 -5.46 -10.61
C THR A 26 -4.35 -6.01 -9.79
N SER A 27 -4.54 -5.51 -8.58
CA SER A 27 -5.63 -5.94 -7.72
C SER A 27 -7.01 -5.50 -8.25
N SER A 28 -8.05 -6.14 -7.77
CA SER A 28 -9.40 -5.58 -7.86
C SER A 28 -9.46 -4.21 -7.18
N ALA A 29 -10.44 -3.42 -7.57
CA ALA A 29 -10.70 -2.13 -6.92
C ALA A 29 -11.18 -2.34 -5.48
N ILE A 30 -10.62 -1.58 -4.55
CA ILE A 30 -10.99 -1.60 -3.15
C ILE A 30 -11.65 -0.28 -2.79
N SER A 31 -12.87 -0.35 -2.27
CA SER A 31 -13.56 0.83 -1.75
C SER A 31 -12.92 1.32 -0.46
N ILE A 32 -12.72 2.63 -0.37
CA ILE A 32 -12.19 3.31 0.81
C ILE A 32 -13.12 4.40 1.33
N ALA A 33 -14.36 4.38 0.92
CA ALA A 33 -15.38 5.28 1.45
C ALA A 33 -15.54 5.08 2.97
N GLY A 34 -15.46 6.17 3.75
CA GLY A 34 -15.56 6.14 5.21
C GLY A 34 -14.35 5.55 5.93
N VAL A 35 -13.27 5.22 5.24
CA VAL A 35 -12.03 4.68 5.81
C VAL A 35 -11.19 5.82 6.36
N ARG A 36 -10.67 5.65 7.59
CA ARG A 36 -9.80 6.63 8.25
C ARG A 36 -8.32 6.41 7.98
N GLY A 37 -7.93 5.17 7.70
CA GLY A 37 -6.56 4.83 7.41
C GLY A 37 -6.45 3.58 6.55
N VAL A 38 -5.46 3.53 5.68
CA VAL A 38 -5.13 2.37 4.86
C VAL A 38 -3.64 2.10 4.94
N GLY A 39 -3.29 0.92 5.44
CA GLY A 39 -1.94 0.39 5.37
C GLY A 39 -1.88 -0.74 4.34
N ILE A 40 -0.84 -0.75 3.53
CA ILE A 40 -0.60 -1.81 2.55
C ILE A 40 0.69 -2.51 2.93
N GLN A 41 0.59 -3.80 3.20
CA GLN A 41 1.72 -4.62 3.59
C GLN A 41 2.13 -5.50 2.41
N ILE A 42 3.42 -5.46 2.10
CA ILE A 42 4.03 -6.36 1.12
C ILE A 42 4.85 -7.36 1.91
N THR A 43 4.57 -8.64 1.73
CA THR A 43 5.35 -9.73 2.33
C THR A 43 5.96 -10.56 1.23
N ALA A 44 7.28 -10.62 1.18
CA ALA A 44 8.05 -11.44 0.27
C ALA A 44 8.64 -12.63 1.01
N THR A 45 8.43 -13.83 0.50
CA THR A 45 8.85 -15.09 1.12
C THR A 45 9.75 -15.87 0.17
N GLY A 46 10.93 -16.28 0.66
CA GLY A 46 11.88 -17.10 -0.09
C GLY A 46 12.41 -16.45 -1.37
N ILE A 47 12.48 -15.12 -1.39
CA ILE A 47 12.88 -14.36 -2.58
C ILE A 47 14.35 -14.57 -2.92
N THR A 48 14.58 -14.95 -4.17
CA THR A 48 15.90 -14.91 -4.81
C THR A 48 15.75 -14.29 -6.20
N THR A 49 16.60 -13.34 -6.55
CA THR A 49 16.63 -12.67 -7.86
C THR A 49 15.28 -12.14 -8.35
N ARG A 50 14.37 -11.87 -7.45
CA ARG A 50 13.05 -11.28 -7.71
C ARG A 50 12.91 -9.96 -6.97
N SER A 51 12.37 -8.96 -7.64
CA SER A 51 12.04 -7.67 -7.05
C SER A 51 10.60 -7.30 -7.37
N THR A 52 9.91 -6.74 -6.40
CA THR A 52 8.54 -6.26 -6.57
C THR A 52 8.49 -4.76 -6.30
N VAL A 53 7.95 -4.02 -7.25
CA VAL A 53 7.62 -2.61 -7.08
C VAL A 53 6.11 -2.48 -6.92
N LEU A 54 5.66 -2.01 -5.77
CA LEU A 54 4.27 -1.72 -5.52
C LEU A 54 3.98 -0.26 -5.82
N THR A 55 3.02 -0.03 -6.69
CA THR A 55 2.42 1.28 -6.94
C THR A 55 0.93 1.26 -6.62
N ILE A 56 0.41 2.40 -6.20
CA ILE A 56 -1.00 2.55 -5.87
C ILE A 56 -1.63 3.49 -6.88
N THR A 57 -2.78 3.13 -7.39
CA THR A 57 -3.63 4.02 -8.16
C THR A 57 -4.93 4.27 -7.40
N VAL A 58 -5.42 5.49 -7.47
CA VAL A 58 -6.58 5.96 -6.71
C VAL A 58 -7.64 6.55 -7.62
N SER A 59 -8.88 6.48 -7.18
CA SER A 59 -10.03 7.04 -7.87
C SER A 59 -10.79 8.00 -6.96
N MET A 60 -11.32 9.07 -7.56
CA MET A 60 -12.19 10.05 -6.91
C MET A 60 -13.63 10.01 -7.46
N ASP A 61 -13.89 9.19 -8.46
CA ASP A 61 -15.15 9.16 -9.24
C ASP A 61 -15.86 7.80 -9.17
N GLY A 62 -15.82 7.17 -8.02
CA GLY A 62 -16.50 5.89 -7.81
C GLY A 62 -15.81 4.68 -8.44
N GLY A 63 -14.54 4.79 -8.79
CA GLY A 63 -13.79 3.69 -9.39
C GLY A 63 -13.84 3.66 -10.93
N THR A 64 -14.23 4.78 -11.55
CA THR A 64 -14.28 4.89 -13.02
C THR A 64 -12.92 5.20 -13.61
N THR A 65 -12.23 6.23 -13.08
CA THR A 65 -10.88 6.60 -13.51
C THR A 65 -9.88 6.44 -12.38
N TYR A 66 -8.65 6.05 -12.71
CA TYR A 66 -7.58 5.84 -11.74
C TYR A 66 -6.36 6.67 -12.10
N GLN A 67 -5.79 7.33 -11.09
CA GLN A 67 -4.59 8.14 -11.20
C GLN A 67 -3.51 7.60 -10.27
N ALA A 68 -2.25 7.76 -10.66
CA ALA A 68 -1.14 7.36 -9.82
C ALA A 68 -1.15 8.14 -8.49
N TYR A 69 -1.06 7.41 -7.39
CA TYR A 69 -0.94 7.98 -6.06
C TYR A 69 0.53 8.23 -5.71
N SER A 70 0.78 9.37 -5.07
CA SER A 70 2.08 9.63 -4.45
C SER A 70 1.88 10.40 -3.15
N ARG A 71 2.70 10.09 -2.16
CA ARG A 71 2.72 10.78 -0.87
C ARG A 71 3.99 11.60 -0.70
N LEU A 72 3.90 12.63 0.11
CA LEU A 72 5.07 13.38 0.55
C LEU A 72 5.64 12.70 1.81
N VAL A 73 6.94 12.49 1.81
CA VAL A 73 7.68 12.00 2.97
C VAL A 73 8.82 12.96 3.29
N SER A 74 9.19 13.04 4.56
CA SER A 74 10.37 13.79 4.96
C SER A 74 11.61 13.16 4.32
N ASN A 75 12.42 13.97 3.69
CA ASN A 75 13.70 13.57 3.14
C ASN A 75 14.80 13.94 4.14
N SER A 76 15.26 12.98 4.91
CA SER A 76 16.33 13.20 5.91
C SER A 76 17.69 13.56 5.30
N ALA A 77 17.87 13.29 4.02
CA ALA A 77 19.11 13.64 3.30
C ALA A 77 19.10 15.09 2.79
N ASN A 78 17.97 15.78 2.85
CA ASN A 78 17.86 17.14 2.37
C ASN A 78 18.07 18.13 3.52
N THR A 79 19.14 18.87 3.47
CA THR A 79 19.49 19.92 4.44
C THR A 79 18.71 21.21 4.24
N ASN A 80 17.89 21.32 3.20
CA ASN A 80 17.03 22.46 2.94
C ASN A 80 15.75 22.39 3.77
N ALA A 81 15.21 23.54 4.15
CA ALA A 81 14.03 23.69 5.00
C ALA A 81 12.74 23.05 4.43
N GLN A 82 12.75 22.54 3.22
CA GLN A 82 11.64 21.90 2.53
C GLN A 82 11.86 20.41 2.24
N GLY A 83 12.60 19.71 3.06
CA GLY A 83 13.01 18.31 2.89
C GLY A 83 11.89 17.29 2.67
N LEU A 84 10.99 17.56 1.72
CA LEU A 84 9.90 16.68 1.32
C LEU A 84 10.21 16.05 -0.03
N THR A 85 10.12 14.73 -0.07
CA THR A 85 10.25 13.95 -1.29
C THR A 85 8.92 13.27 -1.60
N ARG A 86 8.55 13.25 -2.87
CA ARG A 86 7.38 12.52 -3.33
C ARG A 86 7.73 11.05 -3.52
N VAL A 87 7.01 10.18 -2.82
CA VAL A 87 7.15 8.73 -2.94
C VAL A 87 5.91 8.16 -3.62
N ALA A 88 6.10 7.56 -4.79
CA ALA A 88 5.04 6.98 -5.60
C ALA A 88 5.02 5.44 -5.54
N SER A 89 6.07 4.81 -5.02
CA SER A 89 6.20 3.36 -5.00
C SER A 89 7.00 2.88 -3.81
N VAL A 90 6.88 1.59 -3.53
CA VAL A 90 7.70 0.86 -2.56
C VAL A 90 8.29 -0.36 -3.24
N THR A 91 9.57 -0.58 -3.05
CA THR A 91 10.29 -1.74 -3.61
C THR A 91 10.56 -2.77 -2.51
N GLN A 92 10.24 -4.02 -2.80
CA GLN A 92 10.58 -5.19 -1.98
C GLN A 92 11.46 -6.12 -2.81
N GLY A 93 12.76 -6.07 -2.58
CA GLY A 93 13.77 -6.84 -3.33
C GLY A 93 14.40 -7.99 -2.56
N ALA A 94 13.95 -8.26 -1.34
CA ALA A 94 14.45 -9.32 -0.48
C ALA A 94 13.30 -9.92 0.34
N THR A 95 13.53 -11.12 0.88
CA THR A 95 12.60 -11.74 1.83
C THR A 95 12.38 -10.81 3.04
N GLY A 96 11.13 -10.57 3.38
CA GLY A 96 10.74 -9.68 4.46
C GLY A 96 9.42 -9.00 4.22
N THR A 97 9.13 -8.01 5.04
CA THR A 97 7.86 -7.27 5.01
C THR A 97 8.11 -5.79 5.00
N THR A 98 7.41 -5.09 4.13
CA THR A 98 7.40 -3.61 4.05
C THR A 98 5.97 -3.10 4.13
N ILE A 99 5.77 -1.99 4.83
CA ILE A 99 4.45 -1.35 4.94
C ILE A 99 4.48 -0.01 4.24
N PHE A 100 3.48 0.22 3.41
CA PHE A 100 3.21 1.47 2.73
C PHE A 100 1.88 2.05 3.23
N TRP A 101 1.92 3.22 3.87
CA TRP A 101 0.74 3.89 4.37
C TRP A 101 0.21 4.89 3.36
N LEU A 102 -1.09 4.84 3.07
CA LEU A 102 -1.78 5.94 2.42
C LEU A 102 -1.95 7.07 3.44
N ASP A 103 -1.57 8.28 3.03
CA ASP A 103 -1.67 9.45 3.90
C ASP A 103 -3.14 9.72 4.26
N PRO A 104 -3.49 9.73 5.56
CA PRO A 104 -4.86 9.99 5.98
C PRO A 104 -5.43 11.32 5.48
N THR A 105 -4.60 12.33 5.29
CA THR A 105 -5.04 13.64 4.80
C THR A 105 -5.47 13.60 3.33
N THR A 106 -4.96 12.65 2.56
CA THR A 106 -5.29 12.47 1.14
C THR A 106 -6.43 11.48 0.92
N LEU A 107 -6.86 10.73 1.95
CA LEU A 107 -8.00 9.81 1.84
C LEU A 107 -9.34 10.55 1.66
N ALA A 108 -9.41 11.81 2.11
CA ALA A 108 -10.60 12.63 1.91
C ALA A 108 -10.80 12.90 0.41
N GLY A 109 -11.93 12.45 -0.12
CA GLY A 109 -12.25 12.57 -1.54
C GLY A 109 -11.82 11.38 -2.39
N LEU A 110 -11.04 10.45 -1.87
CA LEU A 110 -10.76 9.19 -2.55
C LEU A 110 -11.89 8.19 -2.31
N THR A 111 -12.31 7.50 -3.36
CA THR A 111 -13.39 6.52 -3.28
C THR A 111 -12.87 5.09 -3.39
N HIS A 112 -11.86 4.86 -4.21
CA HIS A 112 -11.30 3.53 -4.45
C HIS A 112 -9.79 3.61 -4.66
N PHE A 113 -9.12 2.47 -4.46
CA PHE A 113 -7.73 2.28 -4.89
C PHE A 113 -7.53 0.90 -5.51
N LYS A 114 -6.44 0.76 -6.26
CA LYS A 114 -5.89 -0.50 -6.73
C LYS A 114 -4.41 -0.56 -6.41
N ALA A 115 -3.92 -1.75 -6.10
CA ALA A 115 -2.50 -2.02 -5.93
C ALA A 115 -1.96 -2.71 -7.18
N VAL A 116 -0.91 -2.14 -7.74
CA VAL A 116 -0.19 -2.70 -8.89
C VAL A 116 1.15 -3.22 -8.39
N ALA A 117 1.33 -4.53 -8.43
CA ALA A 117 2.60 -5.17 -8.08
C ALA A 117 3.33 -5.50 -9.39
N THR A 118 4.39 -4.78 -9.68
CA THR A 118 5.25 -5.04 -10.83
C THR A 118 6.41 -5.92 -10.38
N ILE A 119 6.46 -7.16 -10.90
CA ILE A 119 7.50 -8.12 -10.58
C ILE A 119 8.55 -8.10 -11.68
N THR A 120 9.81 -8.00 -11.27
CA THR A 120 10.98 -8.10 -12.13
C THR A 120 11.85 -9.24 -11.63
N ASP A 121 12.10 -10.19 -12.50
CA ASP A 121 12.90 -11.37 -12.24
C ASP A 121 14.23 -11.32 -13.00
N SER A 122 15.28 -11.89 -12.40
CA SER A 122 16.57 -12.11 -13.06
C SER A 122 17.12 -13.47 -12.67
N GLY A 123 17.95 -14.06 -13.54
CA GLY A 123 18.57 -15.37 -13.27
C GLY A 123 17.52 -16.47 -13.05
N THR A 124 17.62 -17.14 -11.91
CA THR A 124 16.67 -18.19 -11.49
C THR A 124 15.81 -17.64 -10.34
N PRO A 125 14.66 -17.02 -10.66
CA PRO A 125 13.83 -16.40 -9.64
C PRO A 125 13.12 -17.45 -8.77
N ALA A 126 13.01 -17.14 -7.49
CA ALA A 126 12.24 -17.96 -6.54
C ALA A 126 11.47 -17.07 -5.57
N GLY A 127 10.56 -17.68 -4.85
CA GLY A 127 9.73 -17.04 -3.83
C GLY A 127 8.45 -16.44 -4.37
N THR A 128 7.65 -15.93 -3.45
CA THR A 128 6.33 -15.37 -3.71
C THR A 128 6.16 -14.04 -3.00
N VAL A 129 5.22 -13.23 -3.49
CA VAL A 129 4.86 -11.96 -2.89
C VAL A 129 3.38 -11.92 -2.59
N THR A 130 3.05 -11.54 -1.36
CA THR A 130 1.66 -11.32 -0.91
C THR A 130 1.48 -9.85 -0.56
N VAL A 131 0.44 -9.25 -1.08
CA VAL A 131 0.08 -7.86 -0.78
C VAL A 131 -1.26 -7.83 -0.07
N THR A 132 -1.29 -7.20 1.09
CA THR A 132 -2.47 -7.11 1.94
C THR A 132 -2.77 -5.66 2.27
N ALA A 133 -4.03 -5.26 2.15
CA ALA A 133 -4.51 -3.98 2.64
C ALA A 133 -5.19 -4.15 4.00
N VAL A 134 -4.91 -3.23 4.91
CA VAL A 134 -5.58 -3.09 6.20
C VAL A 134 -6.28 -1.75 6.22
N LYS A 135 -7.60 -1.77 6.34
CA LYS A 135 -8.43 -0.57 6.44
C LYS A 135 -8.90 -0.37 7.86
N THR A 136 -8.84 0.87 8.34
CA THR A 136 -9.36 1.28 9.65
C THR A 136 -10.51 2.25 9.45
N TYR A 137 -11.63 1.97 10.10
CA TYR A 137 -12.83 2.80 10.05
C TYR A 137 -12.97 3.69 11.28
#